data_c77d73ad0f32671e122ee08f63111d19
#
_entry.id   c77d73ad0f32671e122ee08f63111d19
#
_cell.length_a   1.000
_cell.length_b   1.000
_cell.length_c   1.000
_cell.angle_alpha   90.00
_cell.angle_beta   90.00
_cell.angle_gamma   90.00
#
_symmetry.space_group_name_H-M   'P 1'
#
loop_
_entity.id
_entity.type
_entity.pdbx_description
1 polymer ?
#
loop_
_entity_poly.entity_id
_entity_poly.type
_entity_poly.pdbx_seq_one_letter_code
_entity_poly.pdbx_strand_id
1 'polypeptide(L)'
;MARISTYPLDTHLVGSDYWIGSDADSNYATKNFTIDSVAEYMNRVATQQQALRFKYTNTIPRTDGCFFGADGATSAPTVAYNTITGFTLSKFELTNLGIDISSFYANPLGGSEVLITQCDDVSRWAVFSWVSSVQNATNPNYYDIVVAYKGGNNGLIANKDYFISLLTYAGANDANFLYTLDGSASVYVINHNLNKYPSVTIFDTNNANAQVETQITFNNLNQATLTFSLPFTGEASFN
;
A
#
# COMPACT_ATOMS: atom_id res chain seq x y z
N MET A 1 -29.83 42.44 17.41
CA MET A 1 -28.94 41.48 16.76
C MET A 1 -27.93 40.98 17.79
N ALA A 2 -27.95 39.70 18.15
CA ALA A 2 -26.94 39.12 19.04
C ALA A 2 -25.60 39.09 18.32
N ARG A 3 -24.52 39.52 18.98
CA ARG A 3 -23.15 39.42 18.44
C ARG A 3 -22.56 38.08 18.84
N ILE A 4 -21.99 37.36 17.92
CA ILE A 4 -21.33 36.08 18.17
C ILE A 4 -20.26 36.20 19.29
N SER A 5 -19.58 37.35 19.35
CA SER A 5 -18.57 37.62 20.39
C SER A 5 -19.12 37.78 21.82
N THR A 6 -20.42 37.72 22.03
CA THR A 6 -21.04 37.78 23.38
C THR A 6 -21.32 36.43 23.97
N TYR A 7 -21.14 35.34 23.19
CA TYR A 7 -21.30 34.00 23.71
C TYR A 7 -20.02 33.52 24.39
N PRO A 8 -20.12 32.79 25.49
CA PRO A 8 -18.94 32.18 26.12
C PRO A 8 -18.26 31.20 25.15
N LEU A 9 -16.94 31.15 25.19
CA LEU A 9 -16.17 30.18 24.44
C LEU A 9 -16.34 28.81 25.06
N ASP A 10 -16.82 27.84 24.28
CA ASP A 10 -16.77 26.43 24.66
C ASP A 10 -15.38 25.88 24.39
N THR A 11 -14.72 25.37 25.44
CA THR A 11 -13.39 24.78 25.36
C THR A 11 -13.41 23.27 25.35
N HIS A 12 -14.59 22.64 25.37
CA HIS A 12 -14.78 21.20 25.43
C HIS A 12 -15.78 20.73 24.36
N LEU A 13 -15.35 20.76 23.11
CA LEU A 13 -16.17 20.32 21.98
C LEU A 13 -16.46 18.82 22.07
N VAL A 14 -17.72 18.45 21.88
CA VAL A 14 -18.19 17.07 21.74
C VAL A 14 -18.87 16.88 20.37
N GLY A 15 -18.88 15.64 19.87
CA GLY A 15 -19.37 15.34 18.52
C GLY A 15 -20.81 15.75 18.25
N SER A 16 -21.66 15.84 19.29
CA SER A 16 -23.05 16.28 19.21
C SER A 16 -23.23 17.80 19.18
N ASP A 17 -22.19 18.60 19.40
CA ASP A 17 -22.27 20.07 19.29
C ASP A 17 -22.59 20.49 17.87
N TYR A 18 -23.21 21.67 17.73
CA TYR A 18 -23.68 22.14 16.44
C TYR A 18 -22.82 23.28 15.90
N TRP A 19 -22.50 23.15 14.61
CA TRP A 19 -21.97 24.21 13.78
C TRP A 19 -23.08 24.77 12.88
N ILE A 20 -23.15 26.08 12.71
CA ILE A 20 -24.10 26.74 11.82
C ILE A 20 -23.39 27.07 10.50
N GLY A 21 -23.95 26.65 9.39
CA GLY A 21 -23.42 26.93 8.06
C GLY A 21 -24.52 27.02 6.99
N SER A 22 -24.13 27.24 5.75
CA SER A 22 -25.01 27.26 4.58
C SER A 22 -24.93 25.93 3.83
N ASP A 23 -26.06 25.32 3.52
CA ASP A 23 -26.17 24.10 2.77
C ASP A 23 -26.36 24.41 1.28
N ALA A 24 -25.38 24.01 0.45
CA ALA A 24 -25.40 24.25 -0.99
C ALA A 24 -26.52 23.49 -1.70
N ASP A 25 -26.83 22.28 -1.25
CA ASP A 25 -27.87 21.42 -1.85
C ASP A 25 -29.27 21.92 -1.54
N SER A 26 -29.42 22.79 -0.53
CA SER A 26 -30.68 23.43 -0.14
C SER A 26 -30.72 24.92 -0.48
N ASN A 27 -30.15 25.32 -1.63
CA ASN A 27 -30.09 26.69 -2.09
C ASN A 27 -29.48 27.65 -1.05
N TYR A 28 -28.38 27.23 -0.42
CA TYR A 28 -27.66 27.97 0.63
C TYR A 28 -28.48 28.30 1.87
N ALA A 29 -29.52 27.51 2.15
CA ALA A 29 -30.27 27.66 3.39
C ALA A 29 -29.35 27.46 4.61
N THR A 30 -29.57 28.26 5.65
CA THR A 30 -28.83 28.14 6.91
C THR A 30 -29.28 26.84 7.62
N LYS A 31 -28.32 25.97 7.95
CA LYS A 31 -28.55 24.72 8.67
C LYS A 31 -27.53 24.49 9.78
N ASN A 32 -27.91 23.62 10.71
CA ASN A 32 -27.01 23.12 11.74
C ASN A 32 -26.33 21.82 11.25
N PHE A 33 -25.05 21.72 11.49
CA PHE A 33 -24.23 20.53 11.27
C PHE A 33 -23.65 20.08 12.60
N THR A 34 -23.66 18.78 12.91
CA THR A 34 -22.95 18.30 14.10
C THR A 34 -21.44 18.35 13.88
N ILE A 35 -20.68 18.50 14.95
CA ILE A 35 -19.20 18.42 14.88
C ILE A 35 -18.77 17.08 14.30
N ASP A 36 -19.43 15.97 14.66
CA ASP A 36 -19.16 14.65 14.09
C ASP A 36 -19.33 14.62 12.57
N SER A 37 -20.40 15.21 12.02
CA SER A 37 -20.63 15.23 10.57
C SER A 37 -19.59 16.07 9.82
N VAL A 38 -19.15 17.19 10.42
CA VAL A 38 -18.07 18.02 9.86
C VAL A 38 -16.72 17.28 9.92
N ALA A 39 -16.41 16.65 11.05
CA ALA A 39 -15.18 15.87 11.22
C ALA A 39 -15.16 14.66 10.27
N GLU A 40 -16.28 13.96 10.08
CA GLU A 40 -16.39 12.88 9.11
C GLU A 40 -16.13 13.35 7.68
N TYR A 41 -16.73 14.50 7.29
CA TYR A 41 -16.47 15.10 5.98
C TYR A 41 -14.98 15.46 5.80
N MET A 42 -14.38 16.13 6.79
CA MET A 42 -12.97 16.52 6.74
C MET A 42 -12.04 15.30 6.69
N ASN A 43 -12.30 14.28 7.50
CA ASN A 43 -11.55 13.02 7.47
C ASN A 43 -11.67 12.33 6.11
N ARG A 44 -12.88 12.29 5.55
CA ARG A 44 -13.11 11.72 4.23
C ARG A 44 -12.29 12.43 3.16
N VAL A 45 -12.30 13.77 3.12
CA VAL A 45 -11.56 14.56 2.13
C VAL A 45 -10.04 14.44 2.34
N ALA A 46 -9.57 14.46 3.59
CA ALA A 46 -8.15 14.35 3.90
C ALA A 46 -7.57 12.95 3.60
N THR A 47 -8.34 11.89 3.87
CA THR A 47 -7.90 10.50 3.65
C THR A 47 -8.07 10.04 2.21
N GLN A 48 -8.94 10.64 1.41
CA GLN A 48 -9.08 10.35 -0.02
C GLN A 48 -7.77 10.55 -0.82
N GLN A 49 -6.82 11.30 -0.29
CA GLN A 49 -5.51 11.51 -0.94
C GLN A 49 -4.48 10.41 -0.62
N GLN A 50 -4.71 9.56 0.37
CA GLN A 50 -3.72 8.58 0.86
C GLN A 50 -4.24 7.17 1.04
N ALA A 51 -5.55 6.96 1.06
CA ALA A 51 -6.16 5.66 1.28
C ALA A 51 -7.44 5.47 0.46
N LEU A 52 -7.62 4.29 -0.08
CA LEU A 52 -8.83 3.89 -0.76
C LEU A 52 -9.83 3.35 0.26
N ARG A 53 -11.09 3.76 0.19
CA ARG A 53 -12.15 3.32 1.10
C ARG A 53 -13.03 2.28 0.43
N PHE A 54 -13.24 1.16 1.10
CA PHE A 54 -14.11 0.07 0.65
C PHE A 54 -14.96 -0.44 1.79
N LYS A 55 -16.15 -0.95 1.46
CA LYS A 55 -16.98 -1.68 2.41
C LYS A 55 -16.66 -3.18 2.33
N TYR A 56 -16.31 -3.81 3.45
CA TYR A 56 -16.25 -5.26 3.49
C TYR A 56 -17.65 -5.84 3.49
N THR A 57 -17.91 -6.74 2.56
CA THR A 57 -19.20 -7.44 2.50
C THR A 57 -19.00 -8.94 2.27
N ASN A 58 -19.88 -9.72 2.85
CA ASN A 58 -19.95 -11.17 2.71
C ASN A 58 -21.20 -11.61 1.94
N THR A 59 -21.93 -10.68 1.32
CA THR A 59 -23.19 -10.96 0.60
C THR A 59 -22.99 -10.96 -0.91
N ILE A 60 -23.78 -11.79 -1.60
CA ILE A 60 -23.90 -11.84 -3.05
C ILE A 60 -25.28 -11.30 -3.45
N PRO A 61 -25.43 -10.53 -4.54
CA PRO A 61 -24.41 -10.18 -5.54
C PRO A 61 -23.39 -9.15 -5.02
N ARG A 62 -22.21 -9.17 -5.62
CA ARG A 62 -21.15 -8.17 -5.38
C ARG A 62 -21.63 -6.80 -5.80
N THR A 63 -21.30 -5.77 -5.02
CA THR A 63 -21.66 -4.37 -5.29
C THR A 63 -20.42 -3.51 -5.44
N ASP A 64 -20.48 -2.49 -6.29
CA ASP A 64 -19.37 -1.55 -6.48
C ASP A 64 -19.03 -0.84 -5.15
N GLY A 65 -17.77 -0.46 -5.00
CA GLY A 65 -17.26 0.14 -3.75
C GLY A 65 -17.02 -0.87 -2.62
N CYS A 66 -17.19 -2.16 -2.88
CA CYS A 66 -17.01 -3.21 -1.89
C CYS A 66 -15.76 -4.06 -2.14
N PHE A 67 -15.29 -4.72 -1.08
CA PHE A 67 -14.35 -5.82 -1.19
C PHE A 67 -14.86 -7.05 -0.44
N PHE A 68 -14.36 -8.22 -0.84
CA PHE A 68 -14.81 -9.53 -0.40
C PHE A 68 -13.63 -10.41 -0.02
N GLY A 69 -13.84 -11.48 0.74
CA GLY A 69 -12.83 -12.51 0.97
C GLY A 69 -12.45 -13.25 -0.32
N ALA A 70 -11.29 -13.92 -0.29
CA ALA A 70 -10.60 -14.51 -1.46
C ALA A 70 -11.44 -15.43 -2.34
N ASP A 71 -12.32 -16.18 -1.75
CA ASP A 71 -13.16 -17.18 -2.44
C ASP A 71 -14.57 -16.65 -2.78
N GLY A 72 -14.85 -15.38 -2.48
CA GLY A 72 -16.16 -14.76 -2.73
C GLY A 72 -17.32 -15.43 -1.98
N ALA A 73 -17.02 -16.41 -1.15
CA ALA A 73 -17.99 -17.32 -0.55
C ALA A 73 -18.02 -17.27 0.98
N THR A 74 -17.16 -16.53 1.63
CA THR A 74 -17.18 -16.48 3.09
C THR A 74 -18.38 -15.72 3.58
N SER A 75 -19.40 -16.44 3.94
CA SER A 75 -20.59 -15.94 4.63
C SER A 75 -20.31 -15.56 6.09
N ALA A 76 -19.07 -15.62 6.55
CA ALA A 76 -18.72 -15.32 7.92
C ALA A 76 -18.86 -13.80 8.18
N PRO A 77 -19.60 -13.40 9.21
CA PRO A 77 -19.77 -11.99 9.56
C PRO A 77 -18.47 -11.36 10.09
N THR A 78 -17.51 -12.19 10.50
CA THR A 78 -16.18 -11.77 10.97
C THR A 78 -15.14 -12.73 10.44
N VAL A 79 -14.03 -12.21 9.91
CA VAL A 79 -12.91 -12.99 9.38
C VAL A 79 -11.62 -12.51 10.03
N ALA A 80 -10.89 -13.42 10.68
CA ALA A 80 -9.60 -13.08 11.28
C ALA A 80 -8.58 -12.72 10.20
N TYR A 81 -7.83 -11.64 10.39
CA TYR A 81 -6.88 -11.17 9.38
C TYR A 81 -5.82 -12.20 9.00
N ASN A 82 -5.33 -12.97 9.96
CA ASN A 82 -4.30 -14.00 9.74
C ASN A 82 -4.76 -15.22 8.92
N THR A 83 -6.06 -15.31 8.64
CA THR A 83 -6.61 -16.38 7.76
C THR A 83 -6.82 -15.91 6.32
N ILE A 84 -6.63 -14.63 6.06
CA ILE A 84 -6.90 -14.03 4.75
C ILE A 84 -5.69 -14.22 3.84
N THR A 85 -5.90 -14.84 2.69
CA THR A 85 -4.91 -15.08 1.65
C THR A 85 -5.18 -14.26 0.37
N GLY A 86 -6.33 -13.61 0.29
CA GLY A 86 -6.69 -12.77 -0.84
C GLY A 86 -7.97 -11.99 -0.62
N PHE A 87 -8.22 -11.05 -1.54
CA PHE A 87 -9.41 -10.23 -1.59
C PHE A 87 -9.93 -10.15 -3.01
N THR A 88 -11.22 -9.95 -3.17
CA THR A 88 -11.80 -9.47 -4.43
C THR A 88 -12.22 -8.02 -4.22
N LEU A 89 -11.55 -7.08 -4.88
CA LEU A 89 -11.77 -5.64 -4.76
C LEU A 89 -12.54 -5.10 -5.95
N SER A 90 -13.51 -4.20 -5.72
CA SER A 90 -14.15 -3.43 -6.77
C SER A 90 -13.13 -2.48 -7.43
N LYS A 91 -13.25 -2.24 -8.73
CA LYS A 91 -12.48 -1.20 -9.43
C LYS A 91 -12.95 0.23 -9.11
N PHE A 92 -14.04 0.36 -8.37
CA PHE A 92 -14.56 1.63 -7.86
C PHE A 92 -14.38 1.65 -6.35
N GLU A 93 -13.92 2.76 -5.81
CA GLU A 93 -13.88 2.94 -4.37
C GLU A 93 -15.21 3.48 -3.84
N LEU A 94 -15.47 3.31 -2.54
CA LEU A 94 -16.81 3.54 -1.97
C LEU A 94 -17.29 5.00 -2.07
N THR A 95 -16.39 5.98 -2.03
CA THR A 95 -16.73 7.40 -2.02
C THR A 95 -16.89 7.99 -3.43
N ASN A 96 -16.37 7.30 -4.46
CA ASN A 96 -16.39 7.73 -5.86
C ASN A 96 -16.75 6.57 -6.81
N LEU A 97 -17.97 6.05 -6.71
CA LEU A 97 -18.42 4.89 -7.49
C LEU A 97 -18.38 5.08 -9.02
N GLY A 98 -18.20 6.30 -9.52
CA GLY A 98 -18.08 6.59 -10.95
C GLY A 98 -16.65 6.65 -11.47
N ILE A 99 -15.63 6.57 -10.60
CA ILE A 99 -14.22 6.70 -10.99
C ILE A 99 -13.56 5.32 -10.95
N ASP A 100 -13.06 4.87 -12.10
CA ASP A 100 -12.31 3.63 -12.24
C ASP A 100 -10.88 3.82 -11.69
N ILE A 101 -10.57 3.13 -10.60
CA ILE A 101 -9.25 3.12 -9.95
C ILE A 101 -8.45 1.85 -10.26
N SER A 102 -8.87 1.07 -11.24
CA SER A 102 -8.22 -0.21 -11.58
C SER A 102 -6.74 -0.07 -11.94
N SER A 103 -6.32 1.08 -12.46
CA SER A 103 -4.90 1.37 -12.71
C SER A 103 -4.03 1.26 -11.46
N PHE A 104 -4.61 1.47 -10.27
CA PHE A 104 -3.94 1.28 -8.99
C PHE A 104 -3.63 -0.20 -8.71
N TYR A 105 -4.49 -1.13 -9.18
CA TYR A 105 -4.31 -2.58 -9.01
C TYR A 105 -3.53 -3.21 -10.17
N ALA A 106 -3.76 -2.72 -11.40
CA ALA A 106 -3.18 -3.28 -12.62
C ALA A 106 -1.67 -3.00 -12.71
N ASN A 107 -1.22 -1.88 -12.15
CA ASN A 107 0.20 -1.65 -11.98
C ASN A 107 0.70 -2.48 -10.80
N PRO A 108 1.82 -3.20 -10.96
CA PRO A 108 2.22 -4.20 -10.00
C PRO A 108 2.57 -3.55 -8.65
N LEU A 109 1.63 -3.59 -7.73
CA LEU A 109 1.92 -3.42 -6.32
C LEU A 109 2.64 -4.65 -5.75
N GLY A 110 3.00 -5.61 -6.60
CA GLY A 110 3.66 -6.84 -6.21
C GLY A 110 4.89 -6.59 -5.34
N GLY A 111 4.93 -7.18 -4.15
CA GLY A 111 5.93 -6.94 -3.13
C GLY A 111 5.69 -5.71 -2.25
N SER A 112 4.73 -4.85 -2.60
CA SER A 112 4.35 -3.69 -1.77
C SER A 112 3.62 -4.15 -0.51
N GLU A 113 3.64 -3.30 0.52
CA GLU A 113 2.88 -3.53 1.75
C GLU A 113 1.70 -2.57 1.82
N VAL A 114 0.56 -3.10 2.22
CA VAL A 114 -0.67 -2.34 2.42
C VAL A 114 -1.16 -2.48 3.86
N LEU A 115 -1.67 -1.39 4.41
CA LEU A 115 -2.36 -1.34 5.68
C LEU A 115 -3.87 -1.34 5.41
N ILE A 116 -4.59 -2.27 6.02
CA ILE A 116 -6.05 -2.27 6.07
C ILE A 116 -6.47 -1.88 7.48
N THR A 117 -7.30 -0.84 7.61
CA THR A 117 -7.78 -0.33 8.90
C THR A 117 -9.28 -0.08 8.83
N GLN A 118 -10.03 -0.51 9.84
CA GLN A 118 -11.46 -0.20 9.95
C GLN A 118 -11.65 1.30 10.21
N CYS A 119 -12.59 1.94 9.48
CA CYS A 119 -12.76 3.39 9.52
C CYS A 119 -13.26 3.91 10.87
N ASP A 120 -14.11 3.15 11.55
CA ASP A 120 -14.73 3.52 12.83
C ASP A 120 -14.09 2.83 14.06
N ASP A 121 -13.07 1.99 13.85
CA ASP A 121 -12.33 1.31 14.92
C ASP A 121 -10.87 1.06 14.51
N VAL A 122 -10.00 2.02 14.79
CA VAL A 122 -8.57 1.96 14.45
C VAL A 122 -7.79 0.86 15.17
N SER A 123 -8.38 0.21 16.19
CA SER A 123 -7.78 -0.97 16.84
C SER A 123 -7.84 -2.21 15.94
N ARG A 124 -8.65 -2.20 14.88
CA ARG A 124 -8.80 -3.26 13.89
C ARG A 124 -8.01 -2.93 12.65
N TRP A 125 -6.84 -3.50 12.55
CA TRP A 125 -5.92 -3.25 11.46
C TRP A 125 -5.08 -4.48 11.11
N ALA A 126 -4.60 -4.53 9.89
CA ALA A 126 -3.62 -5.52 9.46
C ALA A 126 -2.73 -4.99 8.35
N VAL A 127 -1.49 -5.47 8.34
CA VAL A 127 -0.54 -5.27 7.25
C VAL A 127 -0.45 -6.56 6.43
N PHE A 128 -0.54 -6.39 5.11
CA PHE A 128 -0.39 -7.47 4.15
C PHE A 128 0.68 -7.10 3.12
N SER A 129 1.47 -8.07 2.68
CA SER A 129 2.18 -7.95 1.41
C SER A 129 1.21 -8.19 0.26
N TRP A 130 1.23 -7.31 -0.74
CA TRP A 130 0.49 -7.46 -1.98
C TRP A 130 1.28 -8.38 -2.92
N VAL A 131 0.79 -9.58 -3.19
CA VAL A 131 1.52 -10.58 -3.98
C VAL A 131 1.22 -10.43 -5.46
N SER A 132 -0.05 -10.38 -5.82
CA SER A 132 -0.49 -10.23 -7.22
C SER A 132 -1.90 -9.68 -7.29
N SER A 133 -2.28 -9.17 -8.46
CA SER A 133 -3.64 -8.78 -8.79
C SER A 133 -3.98 -9.19 -10.22
N VAL A 134 -5.17 -9.73 -10.41
CA VAL A 134 -5.68 -10.16 -11.71
C VAL A 134 -7.13 -9.69 -11.82
N GLN A 135 -7.52 -9.15 -12.98
CA GLN A 135 -8.91 -8.80 -13.23
C GLN A 135 -9.78 -10.07 -13.17
N ASN A 136 -10.89 -10.00 -12.44
CA ASN A 136 -11.78 -11.14 -12.28
C ASN A 136 -12.42 -11.54 -13.62
N ALA A 137 -12.24 -12.81 -14.00
CA ALA A 137 -12.69 -13.30 -15.32
C ALA A 137 -14.22 -13.30 -15.51
N THR A 138 -14.97 -13.39 -14.40
CA THR A 138 -16.46 -13.45 -14.44
C THR A 138 -17.07 -12.06 -14.36
N ASN A 139 -16.45 -11.15 -13.61
CA ASN A 139 -16.95 -9.79 -13.44
C ASN A 139 -15.80 -8.77 -13.56
N PRO A 140 -15.67 -8.09 -14.72
CA PRO A 140 -14.55 -7.19 -15.02
C PRO A 140 -14.54 -5.92 -14.15
N ASN A 141 -15.54 -5.70 -13.30
CA ASN A 141 -15.55 -4.61 -12.32
C ASN A 141 -14.77 -4.95 -11.04
N TYR A 142 -14.19 -6.15 -10.96
CA TYR A 142 -13.45 -6.61 -9.79
C TYR A 142 -12.06 -7.12 -10.15
N TYR A 143 -11.20 -7.08 -9.16
CA TYR A 143 -9.86 -7.65 -9.19
C TYR A 143 -9.68 -8.64 -8.06
N ASP A 144 -9.15 -9.81 -8.39
CA ASP A 144 -8.74 -10.82 -7.43
C ASP A 144 -7.30 -10.54 -7.02
N ILE A 145 -7.12 -10.25 -5.75
CA ILE A 145 -5.86 -9.84 -5.15
C ILE A 145 -5.36 -10.98 -4.27
N VAL A 146 -4.13 -11.42 -4.48
CA VAL A 146 -3.46 -12.36 -3.57
C VAL A 146 -2.63 -11.55 -2.59
N VAL A 147 -2.76 -11.86 -1.31
CA VAL A 147 -2.03 -11.19 -0.22
C VAL A 147 -1.39 -12.20 0.73
N ALA A 148 -0.33 -11.78 1.42
CA ALA A 148 0.29 -12.52 2.51
C ALA A 148 0.23 -11.68 3.79
N TYR A 149 -0.37 -12.24 4.84
CA TYR A 149 -0.46 -11.61 6.16
C TYR A 149 0.90 -11.38 6.79
N LYS A 150 1.14 -10.17 7.31
CA LYS A 150 2.38 -9.78 8.01
C LYS A 150 2.17 -9.58 9.51
N GLY A 151 1.07 -8.95 9.88
CA GLY A 151 0.74 -8.63 11.27
C GLY A 151 -0.56 -7.86 11.35
N GLY A 152 -1.17 -7.81 12.54
CA GLY A 152 -2.41 -7.09 12.72
C GLY A 152 -3.12 -7.45 14.01
N ASN A 153 -4.24 -6.81 14.24
CA ASN A 153 -5.08 -7.02 15.40
C ASN A 153 -6.55 -7.20 15.00
N ASN A 154 -7.21 -8.20 15.55
CA ASN A 154 -8.62 -8.55 15.31
C ASN A 154 -8.89 -9.12 13.89
N GLY A 155 -9.88 -8.59 13.16
CA GLY A 155 -10.32 -9.09 11.86
C GLY A 155 -11.34 -8.19 11.18
N LEU A 156 -11.74 -8.57 9.97
CA LEU A 156 -12.80 -7.91 9.22
C LEU A 156 -14.16 -8.20 9.83
N ILE A 157 -15.05 -7.20 9.82
CA ILE A 157 -16.47 -7.32 10.19
C ILE A 157 -17.29 -6.94 8.98
N ALA A 158 -18.28 -7.78 8.63
CA ALA A 158 -19.18 -7.51 7.50
C ALA A 158 -19.95 -6.20 7.67
N ASN A 159 -20.16 -5.51 6.55
CA ASN A 159 -20.83 -4.22 6.45
C ASN A 159 -20.13 -3.03 7.13
N LYS A 160 -18.85 -3.20 7.47
CA LYS A 160 -17.99 -2.11 7.94
C LYS A 160 -17.12 -1.58 6.81
N ASP A 161 -16.74 -0.31 6.92
CA ASP A 161 -15.89 0.36 5.98
C ASP A 161 -14.41 0.27 6.43
N TYR A 162 -13.53 0.14 5.46
CA TYR A 162 -12.10 0.00 5.66
C TYR A 162 -11.32 0.92 4.74
N PHE A 163 -10.22 1.45 5.25
CA PHE A 163 -9.20 2.07 4.44
C PHE A 163 -8.16 1.03 4.02
N ILE A 164 -7.77 1.07 2.75
CA ILE A 164 -6.62 0.34 2.21
C ILE A 164 -5.58 1.37 1.81
N SER A 165 -4.49 1.45 2.55
CA SER A 165 -3.42 2.42 2.40
C SER A 165 -2.13 1.73 1.97
N LEU A 166 -1.41 2.30 1.02
CA LEU A 166 -0.09 1.83 0.66
C LEU A 166 0.92 2.26 1.74
N LEU A 167 1.64 1.30 2.35
CA LEU A 167 2.70 1.56 3.33
C LEU A 167 4.07 1.66 2.66
N THR A 168 4.42 0.66 1.84
CA THR A 168 5.68 0.61 1.12
C THR A 168 5.42 0.24 -0.32
N TYR A 169 6.10 0.91 -1.24
CA TYR A 169 6.00 0.62 -2.66
C TYR A 169 7.24 -0.16 -3.12
N ALA A 170 7.04 -1.40 -3.55
CA ALA A 170 8.13 -2.27 -3.98
C ALA A 170 8.70 -1.91 -5.36
N GLY A 171 8.01 -1.08 -6.14
CA GLY A 171 8.44 -0.70 -7.49
C GLY A 171 9.62 0.27 -7.55
N ALA A 172 10.10 0.75 -6.41
CA ALA A 172 11.29 1.58 -6.27
C ALA A 172 12.33 0.87 -5.39
N ASN A 173 12.41 -0.45 -5.44
CA ASN A 173 13.48 -1.14 -4.75
C ASN A 173 14.81 -0.66 -5.32
N ASP A 174 15.53 0.08 -4.52
CA ASP A 174 16.96 0.18 -4.61
C ASP A 174 17.53 -1.20 -4.22
N ALA A 175 17.22 -2.17 -5.11
CA ALA A 175 17.63 -3.53 -4.94
C ALA A 175 19.15 -3.53 -5.05
N ASN A 176 19.81 -3.93 -3.98
CA ASN A 176 21.23 -4.16 -3.96
C ASN A 176 21.51 -5.67 -3.96
N PHE A 177 22.67 -6.04 -4.50
CA PHE A 177 23.15 -7.40 -4.56
C PHE A 177 24.60 -7.44 -4.13
N LEU A 178 24.93 -8.31 -3.19
CA LEU A 178 26.28 -8.52 -2.71
C LEU A 178 26.82 -9.86 -3.24
N TYR A 179 28.01 -9.85 -3.80
CA TYR A 179 28.68 -11.03 -4.33
C TYR A 179 30.07 -11.20 -3.70
N THR A 180 30.36 -12.39 -3.18
CA THR A 180 31.67 -12.72 -2.61
C THR A 180 32.59 -13.21 -3.72
N LEU A 181 33.75 -12.56 -3.85
CA LEU A 181 34.84 -12.92 -4.74
C LEU A 181 35.81 -13.83 -3.96
N ASP A 182 35.85 -15.09 -4.32
CA ASP A 182 36.54 -16.16 -3.54
C ASP A 182 38.03 -16.32 -3.82
N GLY A 183 38.61 -15.51 -4.69
CA GLY A 183 40.01 -15.58 -5.09
C GLY A 183 40.34 -16.68 -6.10
N SER A 184 39.36 -17.40 -6.57
CA SER A 184 39.57 -18.51 -7.52
C SER A 184 39.82 -18.06 -8.96
N ALA A 185 39.43 -16.83 -9.31
CA ALA A 185 39.50 -16.31 -10.67
C ALA A 185 39.92 -14.84 -10.73
N SER A 186 40.37 -14.40 -11.89
CA SER A 186 40.54 -12.99 -12.23
C SER A 186 39.36 -12.41 -13.03
N VAL A 187 38.46 -13.25 -13.49
CA VAL A 187 37.24 -12.85 -14.22
C VAL A 187 36.01 -13.50 -13.58
N TYR A 188 35.10 -12.68 -13.14
CA TYR A 188 33.84 -13.12 -12.52
C TYR A 188 32.63 -12.68 -13.35
N VAL A 189 31.82 -13.63 -13.80
CA VAL A 189 30.54 -13.37 -14.46
C VAL A 189 29.44 -13.48 -13.41
N ILE A 190 28.80 -12.38 -13.07
CA ILE A 190 27.90 -12.23 -11.92
C ILE A 190 26.48 -11.96 -12.38
N ASN A 191 25.54 -12.84 -12.00
CA ASN A 191 24.11 -12.63 -12.23
C ASN A 191 23.52 -11.91 -11.01
N HIS A 192 23.40 -10.60 -11.08
CA HIS A 192 22.84 -9.79 -9.98
C HIS A 192 21.31 -9.67 -10.01
N ASN A 193 20.65 -9.91 -11.14
CA ASN A 193 19.20 -9.94 -11.32
C ASN A 193 18.47 -8.65 -10.85
N LEU A 194 19.12 -7.49 -10.96
CA LEU A 194 18.58 -6.21 -10.50
C LEU A 194 17.66 -5.52 -11.55
N ASN A 195 17.62 -6.06 -12.77
CA ASN A 195 16.89 -5.49 -13.91
C ASN A 195 17.23 -4.01 -14.17
N LYS A 196 18.47 -3.61 -13.90
CA LYS A 196 19.05 -2.27 -14.13
C LYS A 196 20.56 -2.41 -14.39
N TYR A 197 21.19 -1.34 -14.85
CA TYR A 197 22.67 -1.21 -14.82
C TYR A 197 23.05 -0.62 -13.45
N PRO A 198 23.54 -1.43 -12.49
CA PRO A 198 23.82 -0.98 -11.14
C PRO A 198 25.12 -0.19 -11.05
N SER A 199 25.25 0.66 -10.03
CA SER A 199 26.58 1.09 -9.57
C SER A 199 27.27 -0.08 -8.89
N VAL A 200 28.56 -0.30 -9.19
CA VAL A 200 29.33 -1.41 -8.61
C VAL A 200 30.48 -0.87 -7.78
N THR A 201 30.53 -1.28 -6.53
CA THR A 201 31.64 -0.98 -5.61
C THR A 201 32.30 -2.28 -5.18
N ILE A 202 33.62 -2.36 -5.23
CA ILE A 202 34.38 -3.56 -4.91
C ILE A 202 35.28 -3.28 -3.69
N PHE A 203 35.28 -4.20 -2.75
CA PHE A 203 36.01 -4.14 -1.51
C PHE A 203 37.02 -5.29 -1.42
N ASP A 204 38.28 -4.96 -1.10
CA ASP A 204 39.33 -5.96 -0.78
C ASP A 204 39.20 -6.35 0.71
N THR A 205 38.64 -7.54 0.96
CA THR A 205 38.45 -8.07 2.31
C THR A 205 39.76 -8.44 3.01
N ASN A 206 40.85 -8.60 2.26
CA ASN A 206 42.18 -8.85 2.82
C ASN A 206 42.95 -7.55 3.20
N ASN A 207 42.41 -6.39 2.77
CA ASN A 207 43.05 -5.08 3.00
C ASN A 207 42.05 -4.10 3.67
N ALA A 208 41.56 -4.45 4.85
CA ALA A 208 40.69 -3.62 5.68
C ALA A 208 39.47 -3.04 4.91
N ASN A 209 38.93 -3.80 3.94
CA ASN A 209 37.83 -3.39 3.07
C ASN A 209 38.14 -2.13 2.23
N ALA A 210 39.37 -1.98 1.79
CA ALA A 210 39.75 -0.92 0.87
C ALA A 210 38.98 -1.06 -0.45
N GLN A 211 38.49 0.05 -0.97
CA GLN A 211 37.81 0.05 -2.27
C GLN A 211 38.83 -0.18 -3.38
N VAL A 212 38.48 -1.03 -4.34
CA VAL A 212 39.30 -1.41 -5.48
C VAL A 212 38.60 -1.08 -6.78
N GLU A 213 39.30 -0.56 -7.75
CA GLU A 213 38.82 -0.33 -9.10
C GLU A 213 39.21 -1.50 -10.02
N THR A 214 38.28 -1.89 -10.87
CA THR A 214 38.48 -2.92 -11.90
C THR A 214 37.68 -2.62 -13.16
N GLN A 215 37.92 -3.36 -14.23
CA GLN A 215 37.12 -3.26 -15.43
C GLN A 215 35.76 -3.94 -15.17
N ILE A 216 34.68 -3.17 -15.36
CA ILE A 216 33.31 -3.65 -15.25
C ILE A 216 32.66 -3.62 -16.64
N THR A 217 32.11 -4.74 -17.06
CA THR A 217 31.34 -4.85 -18.32
C THR A 217 29.93 -5.34 -17.99
N PHE A 218 28.92 -4.55 -18.31
CA PHE A 218 27.53 -4.97 -18.17
C PHE A 218 27.12 -5.78 -19.41
N ASN A 219 26.86 -7.06 -19.24
CA ASN A 219 26.43 -7.94 -20.31
C ASN A 219 24.94 -7.72 -20.66
N ASN A 220 24.13 -7.44 -19.66
CA ASN A 220 22.73 -7.06 -19.76
C ASN A 220 22.25 -6.44 -18.42
N LEU A 221 20.93 -6.14 -18.30
CA LEU A 221 20.31 -5.55 -17.10
C LEU A 221 20.39 -6.44 -15.83
N ASN A 222 20.83 -7.70 -15.97
CA ASN A 222 20.84 -8.67 -14.89
C ASN A 222 22.20 -9.35 -14.70
N GLN A 223 23.18 -9.02 -15.55
CA GLN A 223 24.50 -9.67 -15.51
C GLN A 223 25.61 -8.68 -15.78
N ALA A 224 26.68 -8.76 -14.99
CA ALA A 224 27.92 -8.01 -15.19
C ALA A 224 29.14 -8.94 -15.10
N THR A 225 30.23 -8.54 -15.77
CA THR A 225 31.54 -9.18 -15.71
C THR A 225 32.53 -8.23 -15.05
N LEU A 226 33.19 -8.71 -14.00
CA LEU A 226 34.35 -8.03 -13.35
C LEU A 226 35.64 -8.67 -13.82
N THR A 227 36.63 -7.85 -14.25
CA THR A 227 37.89 -8.35 -14.74
C THR A 227 39.04 -7.72 -13.97
N PHE A 228 39.76 -8.52 -13.22
CA PHE A 228 40.95 -8.17 -12.45
C PHE A 228 42.23 -8.59 -13.18
N SER A 229 43.38 -7.98 -12.85
CA SER A 229 44.67 -8.35 -13.40
C SER A 229 45.22 -9.69 -12.86
N LEU A 230 44.76 -10.09 -11.66
CA LEU A 230 45.13 -11.35 -10.96
C LEU A 230 43.87 -11.90 -10.27
N PRO A 231 43.89 -13.19 -9.85
CA PRO A 231 42.83 -13.72 -8.99
C PRO A 231 42.60 -12.83 -7.77
N PHE A 232 41.33 -12.49 -7.48
CA PHE A 232 40.99 -11.47 -6.50
C PHE A 232 39.97 -11.97 -5.47
N THR A 233 40.27 -11.72 -4.18
CA THR A 233 39.41 -12.03 -3.06
C THR A 233 38.78 -10.75 -2.51
N GLY A 234 37.47 -10.73 -2.32
CA GLY A 234 36.81 -9.55 -1.82
C GLY A 234 35.28 -9.65 -1.92
N GLU A 235 34.65 -8.51 -1.92
CA GLU A 235 33.19 -8.39 -2.10
C GLU A 235 32.85 -7.33 -3.16
N ALA A 236 31.84 -7.62 -3.98
CA ALA A 236 31.30 -6.68 -4.95
C ALA A 236 29.84 -6.36 -4.59
N SER A 237 29.57 -5.09 -4.33
CA SER A 237 28.23 -4.56 -4.07
C SER A 237 27.68 -3.89 -5.32
N PHE A 238 26.50 -4.31 -5.74
CA PHE A 238 25.73 -3.79 -6.88
C PHE A 238 24.49 -3.06 -6.35
N ASN A 239 24.33 -1.74 -6.64
CA ASN A 239 23.27 -0.89 -6.11
C ASN A 239 22.42 -0.25 -7.22
#